data_7a39127fade36825134715d575805fdd
#
_entry.id   7a39127fade36825134715d575805fdd
#
_cell.length_a   1.000
_cell.length_b   1.000
_cell.length_c   1.000
_cell.angle_alpha   90.00
_cell.angle_beta   90.00
_cell.angle_gamma   90.00
#
_symmetry.space_group_name_H-M   'P 1'
#
loop_
_entity.id
_entity.type
_entity.pdbx_description
1 polymer ?
#
loop_
_entity_poly.entity_id
_entity_poly.type
_entity_poly.pdbx_seq_one_letter_code
_entity_poly.pdbx_strand_id
1 'polypeptide(L)'
;MGKIIGIDLGTTNSCVAVFEGGEPIVITNPEGARTTPSVVAFTKTGERLVGQVAKRQAVTNPDKTVSSIKRDMGSDVKVSIDDKNYTPQEISAMILQKLKADAEAYLGTKVTEAVITVPAYFTDAQRQATKDAGRIAGLEVKRIINEPTAAALAYGMDKEESQKIMVFDLGGGTFDVSLLDISDGVFEVLATAGNNRLGGDDFDERIVNWMADTFAKENGGIDLRKDKMAAQRLKDAAEKAKIELSGVMSSDISLPFITADATGPKHFEATLTRAKFDELTHDLVEATMIPTKKVLTDSGLSASQISKVLLVGGSTRIPAVQEAVKKFMGKDPFKGINPDECVAIGAAIQGGVLGGDVKDVLLLDVTPLSLGIETLGGVFNKIIERNTTIPVKKSQVYSTAADGQSSVEIHVLQGEREMAAGNTTLGRFILDGIPAAPRGVPQIEVTFDIDANGIVNVTAKDRGTGKEQHITITSSTNMSKEDIDKAVREAERFAEEDKKQKEAVEVKNMAENTIFQIEKSMNELGDKITDSDKAPVNDAIAKLRETVNGGNVDAIKADTDALQKAFYPIAEKIYKEQAAQNGAGAEGGSQGADGNYYDAGFEDKTNG
;
A
#
# COMPACT_ATOMS: atom_id res chain seq x y z
N MET A 1 -19.45 0.26 17.56
CA MET A 1 -18.47 1.10 16.84
C MET A 1 -18.04 0.37 15.59
N GLY A 2 -17.81 1.09 14.48
CA GLY A 2 -17.26 0.48 13.27
C GLY A 2 -15.86 -0.07 13.54
N LYS A 3 -15.44 -1.11 12.81
CA LYS A 3 -14.06 -1.63 12.90
C LYS A 3 -13.09 -0.64 12.25
N ILE A 4 -11.98 -0.36 12.91
CA ILE A 4 -10.87 0.43 12.38
C ILE A 4 -9.89 -0.54 11.73
N ILE A 5 -9.65 -0.38 10.42
CA ILE A 5 -8.68 -1.22 9.71
C ILE A 5 -7.27 -0.62 9.78
N GLY A 6 -6.25 -1.48 9.80
CA GLY A 6 -4.85 -1.10 9.66
C GLY A 6 -4.38 -1.32 8.23
N ILE A 7 -3.80 -0.31 7.62
CA ILE A 7 -3.32 -0.37 6.23
C ILE A 7 -1.83 -0.04 6.19
N ASP A 8 -1.07 -0.96 5.64
CA ASP A 8 0.27 -0.69 5.10
C ASP A 8 0.11 -0.26 3.63
N LEU A 9 0.27 1.02 3.37
CA LEU A 9 0.28 1.58 2.00
C LEU A 9 1.71 1.54 1.46
N GLY A 10 2.18 0.38 1.03
CA GLY A 10 3.54 0.18 0.57
C GLY A 10 3.81 0.71 -0.86
N THR A 11 5.08 0.95 -1.20
CA THR A 11 5.48 1.41 -2.53
C THR A 11 5.18 0.37 -3.61
N THR A 12 5.51 -0.88 -3.36
CA THR A 12 5.36 -1.99 -4.32
C THR A 12 4.13 -2.84 -4.03
N ASN A 13 3.91 -3.18 -2.75
CA ASN A 13 2.77 -3.95 -2.29
C ASN A 13 2.16 -3.28 -1.07
N SER A 14 0.85 -3.34 -0.96
CA SER A 14 0.08 -2.88 0.19
C SER A 14 -0.58 -4.06 0.91
N CYS A 15 -0.85 -3.89 2.20
CA CYS A 15 -1.45 -4.92 3.03
C CYS A 15 -2.53 -4.30 3.92
N VAL A 16 -3.62 -5.03 4.18
CA VAL A 16 -4.67 -4.59 5.09
C VAL A 16 -4.93 -5.65 6.16
N ALA A 17 -5.11 -5.18 7.38
CA ALA A 17 -5.40 -6.03 8.53
C ALA A 17 -6.47 -5.41 9.42
N VAL A 18 -7.08 -6.21 10.28
CA VAL A 18 -8.08 -5.77 11.27
C VAL A 18 -7.78 -6.42 12.61
N PHE A 19 -8.10 -5.74 13.71
CA PHE A 19 -8.07 -6.32 15.04
C PHE A 19 -9.44 -6.93 15.36
N GLU A 20 -9.50 -8.25 15.48
CA GLU A 20 -10.74 -8.98 15.71
C GLU A 20 -10.52 -10.22 16.57
N GLY A 21 -11.46 -10.53 17.47
CA GLY A 21 -11.34 -11.71 18.35
C GLY A 21 -10.17 -11.68 19.32
N GLY A 22 -9.58 -10.51 19.58
CA GLY A 22 -8.40 -10.37 20.45
C GLY A 22 -7.06 -10.46 19.70
N GLU A 23 -7.07 -10.65 18.39
CA GLU A 23 -5.87 -10.82 17.56
C GLU A 23 -5.91 -9.95 16.28
N PRO A 24 -4.75 -9.52 15.77
CA PRO A 24 -4.67 -8.85 14.47
C PRO A 24 -4.71 -9.89 13.34
N ILE A 25 -5.61 -9.70 12.39
CA ILE A 25 -5.83 -10.61 11.26
C ILE A 25 -5.51 -9.87 9.97
N VAL A 26 -4.60 -10.42 9.16
CA VAL A 26 -4.35 -9.94 7.79
C VAL A 26 -5.46 -10.42 6.87
N ILE A 27 -6.11 -9.48 6.19
CA ILE A 27 -7.23 -9.75 5.29
C ILE A 27 -6.68 -10.26 3.95
N THR A 28 -7.14 -11.44 3.55
CA THR A 28 -6.83 -12.01 2.23
C THR A 28 -7.71 -11.32 1.17
N ASN A 29 -7.11 -10.89 0.08
CA ASN A 29 -7.83 -10.27 -1.03
C ASN A 29 -8.60 -11.32 -1.86
N PRO A 30 -9.54 -10.90 -2.75
CA PRO A 30 -10.30 -11.82 -3.60
C PRO A 30 -9.45 -12.68 -4.52
N GLU A 31 -8.21 -12.28 -4.81
CA GLU A 31 -7.25 -13.04 -5.59
C GLU A 31 -6.52 -14.13 -4.78
N GLY A 32 -6.85 -14.28 -3.49
CA GLY A 32 -6.27 -15.26 -2.58
C GLY A 32 -4.90 -14.87 -1.99
N ALA A 33 -4.45 -13.63 -2.21
CA ALA A 33 -3.18 -13.12 -1.68
C ALA A 33 -3.39 -12.27 -0.41
N ARG A 34 -2.37 -12.26 0.46
CA ARG A 34 -2.36 -11.45 1.70
C ARG A 34 -1.82 -10.04 1.49
N THR A 35 -1.20 -9.80 0.33
CA THR A 35 -0.74 -8.47 -0.10
C THR A 35 -1.33 -8.15 -1.47
N THR A 36 -1.51 -6.87 -1.75
CA THR A 36 -2.04 -6.34 -3.00
C THR A 36 -0.98 -5.46 -3.66
N PRO A 37 -0.57 -5.73 -4.92
CA PRO A 37 0.34 -4.84 -5.64
C PRO A 37 -0.17 -3.40 -5.66
N SER A 38 0.70 -2.44 -5.32
CA SER A 38 0.40 -1.00 -5.36
C SER A 38 0.46 -0.47 -6.80
N VAL A 39 -0.36 -1.07 -7.67
CA VAL A 39 -0.41 -0.79 -9.11
C VAL A 39 -1.82 -0.42 -9.50
N VAL A 40 -1.96 0.66 -10.27
CA VAL A 40 -3.22 1.13 -10.83
C VAL A 40 -3.08 1.17 -12.35
N ALA A 41 -4.07 0.71 -13.07
CA ALA A 41 -4.08 0.76 -14.52
C ALA A 41 -5.45 1.17 -15.06
N PHE A 42 -5.45 1.74 -16.27
CA PHE A 42 -6.65 2.14 -16.97
C PHE A 42 -6.73 1.38 -18.31
N THR A 43 -7.84 0.70 -18.54
CA THR A 43 -8.06 -0.01 -19.80
C THR A 43 -8.30 0.96 -20.96
N LYS A 44 -8.34 0.45 -22.19
CA LYS A 44 -8.71 1.27 -23.37
C LYS A 44 -10.14 1.79 -23.30
N THR A 45 -11.00 1.15 -22.54
CA THR A 45 -12.40 1.54 -22.32
C THR A 45 -12.58 2.51 -21.15
N GLY A 46 -11.47 2.87 -20.47
CA GLY A 46 -11.48 3.79 -19.30
C GLY A 46 -11.78 3.11 -17.98
N GLU A 47 -11.89 1.78 -17.94
CA GLU A 47 -12.05 1.00 -16.71
C GLU A 47 -10.78 1.09 -15.87
N ARG A 48 -10.95 1.27 -14.55
CA ARG A 48 -9.86 1.32 -13.59
C ARG A 48 -9.60 -0.05 -12.99
N LEU A 49 -8.37 -0.51 -13.07
CA LEU A 49 -7.89 -1.75 -12.47
C LEU A 49 -6.89 -1.44 -11.36
N VAL A 50 -6.93 -2.22 -10.27
CA VAL A 50 -6.02 -2.05 -9.13
C VAL A 50 -5.49 -3.42 -8.69
N GLY A 51 -4.23 -3.46 -8.26
CA GLY A 51 -3.61 -4.65 -7.71
C GLY A 51 -3.09 -5.61 -8.78
N GLN A 52 -3.29 -6.90 -8.59
CA GLN A 52 -2.71 -7.95 -9.44
C GLN A 52 -3.21 -7.87 -10.88
N VAL A 53 -4.48 -7.53 -11.08
CA VAL A 53 -5.05 -7.37 -12.43
C VAL A 53 -4.43 -6.19 -13.19
N ALA A 54 -4.14 -5.09 -12.49
CA ALA A 54 -3.41 -3.96 -13.04
C ALA A 54 -1.96 -4.33 -13.38
N LYS A 55 -1.25 -5.03 -12.48
CA LYS A 55 0.14 -5.47 -12.70
C LYS A 55 0.26 -6.39 -13.91
N ARG A 56 -0.70 -7.30 -14.13
CA ARG A 56 -0.67 -8.24 -15.26
C ARG A 56 -0.72 -7.58 -16.64
N GLN A 57 -1.36 -6.43 -16.76
CA GLN A 57 -1.45 -5.73 -18.06
C GLN A 57 -0.32 -4.71 -18.28
N ALA A 58 0.57 -4.48 -17.32
CA ALA A 58 1.62 -3.47 -17.42
C ALA A 58 2.46 -3.58 -18.69
N VAL A 59 2.79 -4.80 -19.11
CA VAL A 59 3.57 -5.05 -20.34
C VAL A 59 2.82 -4.59 -21.60
N THR A 60 1.52 -4.88 -21.69
CA THR A 60 0.71 -4.58 -22.89
C THR A 60 0.10 -3.18 -22.86
N ASN A 61 0.13 -2.53 -21.71
CA ASN A 61 -0.46 -1.22 -21.47
C ASN A 61 0.41 -0.35 -20.53
N PRO A 62 1.72 -0.18 -20.85
CA PRO A 62 2.65 0.53 -19.96
C PRO A 62 2.30 2.01 -19.77
N ASP A 63 1.73 2.67 -20.80
CA ASP A 63 1.38 4.10 -20.76
C ASP A 63 0.23 4.42 -19.81
N LYS A 64 -0.62 3.45 -19.51
CA LYS A 64 -1.79 3.61 -18.63
C LYS A 64 -1.69 2.77 -17.37
N THR A 65 -0.49 2.32 -17.01
CA THR A 65 -0.22 1.55 -15.79
C THR A 65 0.76 2.31 -14.90
N VAL A 66 0.34 2.58 -13.67
CA VAL A 66 1.08 3.36 -12.69
C VAL A 66 1.54 2.44 -11.56
N SER A 67 2.84 2.45 -11.28
CA SER A 67 3.46 1.74 -10.16
C SER A 67 4.36 2.69 -9.35
N SER A 68 4.68 2.31 -8.12
CA SER A 68 5.61 3.03 -7.22
C SER A 68 5.24 4.49 -6.93
N ILE A 69 3.96 4.87 -7.07
CA ILE A 69 3.46 6.25 -6.92
C ILE A 69 3.75 6.84 -5.54
N LYS A 70 3.94 6.02 -4.51
CA LYS A 70 4.26 6.46 -3.15
C LYS A 70 5.56 7.27 -3.09
N ARG A 71 6.51 7.05 -4.02
CA ARG A 71 7.76 7.83 -4.13
C ARG A 71 7.52 9.30 -4.50
N ASP A 72 6.38 9.60 -5.12
CA ASP A 72 6.00 10.93 -5.55
C ASP A 72 5.01 11.62 -4.60
N MET A 73 4.63 10.97 -3.48
CA MET A 73 3.75 11.56 -2.47
C MET A 73 4.30 12.88 -1.97
N GLY A 74 3.42 13.88 -1.86
CA GLY A 74 3.79 15.23 -1.42
C GLY A 74 4.60 16.04 -2.45
N SER A 75 4.69 15.59 -3.71
CA SER A 75 5.32 16.31 -4.82
C SER A 75 4.28 16.86 -5.80
N ASP A 76 4.72 17.71 -6.75
CA ASP A 76 3.90 18.32 -7.81
C ASP A 76 3.71 17.41 -9.02
N VAL A 77 4.28 16.20 -8.98
CA VAL A 77 4.19 15.24 -10.07
C VAL A 77 2.73 14.94 -10.37
N LYS A 78 2.40 14.91 -11.65
CA LYS A 78 1.08 14.49 -12.15
C LYS A 78 1.26 13.36 -13.14
N VAL A 79 0.45 12.34 -12.98
CA VAL A 79 0.39 11.21 -13.90
C VAL A 79 -0.69 11.50 -14.92
N SER A 80 -0.29 11.66 -16.20
CA SER A 80 -1.22 11.92 -17.30
C SER A 80 -1.71 10.58 -17.86
N ILE A 81 -3.01 10.34 -17.79
CA ILE A 81 -3.69 9.19 -18.39
C ILE A 81 -4.83 9.73 -19.26
N ASP A 82 -4.73 9.51 -20.56
CA ASP A 82 -5.61 10.13 -21.56
C ASP A 82 -5.68 11.65 -21.36
N ASP A 83 -6.88 12.22 -21.24
CA ASP A 83 -7.09 13.66 -21.03
C ASP A 83 -7.10 14.10 -19.56
N LYS A 84 -6.74 13.20 -18.62
CA LYS A 84 -6.74 13.47 -17.17
C LYS A 84 -5.35 13.44 -16.58
N ASN A 85 -5.11 14.35 -15.65
CA ASN A 85 -3.92 14.40 -14.83
C ASN A 85 -4.28 14.01 -13.39
N TYR A 86 -3.66 12.95 -12.88
CA TYR A 86 -3.86 12.46 -11.53
C TYR A 86 -2.70 12.85 -10.63
N THR A 87 -3.00 13.28 -9.41
CA THR A 87 -2.00 13.49 -8.37
C THR A 87 -1.59 12.15 -7.74
N PRO A 88 -0.43 12.06 -7.08
CA PRO A 88 -0.05 10.87 -6.31
C PRO A 88 -1.09 10.47 -5.26
N GLN A 89 -1.77 11.44 -4.64
CA GLN A 89 -2.84 11.22 -3.69
C GLN A 89 -4.04 10.51 -4.31
N GLU A 90 -4.47 10.92 -5.50
CA GLU A 90 -5.59 10.31 -6.22
C GLU A 90 -5.28 8.87 -6.64
N ILE A 91 -4.07 8.60 -7.15
CA ILE A 91 -3.64 7.22 -7.50
C ILE A 91 -3.55 6.35 -6.23
N SER A 92 -2.97 6.87 -5.14
CA SER A 92 -2.90 6.16 -3.87
C SER A 92 -4.28 5.90 -3.28
N ALA A 93 -5.22 6.83 -3.44
CA ALA A 93 -6.61 6.66 -3.01
C ALA A 93 -7.30 5.48 -3.73
N MET A 94 -6.99 5.24 -5.01
CA MET A 94 -7.53 4.09 -5.75
C MET A 94 -7.05 2.76 -5.13
N ILE A 95 -5.77 2.70 -4.70
CA ILE A 95 -5.24 1.54 -3.97
C ILE A 95 -5.96 1.37 -2.64
N LEU A 96 -6.11 2.45 -1.87
CA LEU A 96 -6.82 2.44 -0.59
C LEU A 96 -8.28 2.04 -0.73
N GLN A 97 -8.97 2.44 -1.81
CA GLN A 97 -10.34 2.01 -2.11
C GLN A 97 -10.43 0.50 -2.34
N LYS A 98 -9.46 -0.09 -3.05
CA LYS A 98 -9.40 -1.55 -3.24
C LYS A 98 -9.24 -2.26 -1.90
N LEU A 99 -8.29 -1.83 -1.06
CA LEU A 99 -8.06 -2.42 0.26
C LEU A 99 -9.27 -2.27 1.19
N LYS A 100 -9.95 -1.12 1.13
CA LYS A 100 -11.21 -0.88 1.85
C LYS A 100 -12.29 -1.84 1.39
N ALA A 101 -12.47 -2.01 0.07
CA ALA A 101 -13.47 -2.91 -0.49
C ALA A 101 -13.19 -4.38 -0.10
N ASP A 102 -11.92 -4.78 -0.09
CA ASP A 102 -11.51 -6.12 0.35
C ASP A 102 -11.81 -6.32 1.85
N ALA A 103 -11.56 -5.30 2.67
CA ALA A 103 -11.89 -5.34 4.09
C ALA A 103 -13.40 -5.37 4.34
N GLU A 104 -14.19 -4.60 3.58
CA GLU A 104 -15.66 -4.61 3.66
C GLU A 104 -16.23 -5.98 3.24
N ALA A 105 -15.66 -6.61 2.21
CA ALA A 105 -16.05 -7.94 1.78
C ALA A 105 -15.76 -9.02 2.85
N TYR A 106 -14.59 -8.91 3.52
CA TYR A 106 -14.21 -9.81 4.60
C TYR A 106 -15.10 -9.63 5.84
N LEU A 107 -15.32 -8.37 6.26
CA LEU A 107 -16.05 -8.04 7.48
C LEU A 107 -17.57 -8.11 7.34
N GLY A 108 -18.10 -8.13 6.11
CA GLY A 108 -19.54 -8.06 5.84
C GLY A 108 -20.20 -6.74 6.22
N THR A 109 -19.41 -5.70 6.53
CA THR A 109 -19.89 -4.38 6.95
C THR A 109 -19.09 -3.26 6.30
N LYS A 110 -19.68 -2.04 6.26
CA LYS A 110 -18.95 -0.86 5.77
C LYS A 110 -17.79 -0.49 6.69
N VAL A 111 -16.68 -0.11 6.09
CA VAL A 111 -15.48 0.40 6.75
C VAL A 111 -15.34 1.88 6.45
N THR A 112 -15.28 2.70 7.50
CA THR A 112 -15.18 4.16 7.38
C THR A 112 -13.93 4.74 8.05
N GLU A 113 -13.22 3.96 8.86
CA GLU A 113 -12.09 4.41 9.67
C GLU A 113 -10.86 3.55 9.44
N ALA A 114 -9.69 4.17 9.39
CA ALA A 114 -8.42 3.48 9.20
C ALA A 114 -7.26 4.11 9.97
N VAL A 115 -6.28 3.26 10.31
CA VAL A 115 -4.90 3.65 10.60
C VAL A 115 -4.07 3.35 9.36
N ILE A 116 -3.32 4.33 8.85
CA ILE A 116 -2.50 4.17 7.64
C ILE A 116 -1.04 4.40 8.01
N THR A 117 -0.14 3.57 7.49
CA THR A 117 1.29 3.68 7.75
C THR A 117 2.01 4.55 6.74
N VAL A 118 3.10 5.15 7.20
CA VAL A 118 4.04 5.91 6.36
C VAL A 118 5.47 5.59 6.78
N PRO A 119 6.45 5.74 5.88
CA PRO A 119 7.86 5.71 6.26
C PRO A 119 8.17 6.70 7.39
N ALA A 120 9.04 6.32 8.33
CA ALA A 120 9.35 7.18 9.47
C ALA A 120 9.99 8.49 9.02
N TYR A 121 10.74 8.47 7.92
CA TYR A 121 11.45 9.62 7.36
C TYR A 121 10.62 10.46 6.38
N PHE A 122 9.30 10.18 6.26
CA PHE A 122 8.40 11.03 5.47
C PHE A 122 8.34 12.43 6.04
N THR A 123 8.39 13.42 5.15
CA THR A 123 8.16 14.82 5.47
C THR A 123 6.69 15.05 5.85
N ASP A 124 6.41 16.18 6.49
CA ASP A 124 5.04 16.59 6.81
C ASP A 124 4.13 16.62 5.56
N ALA A 125 4.62 17.14 4.45
CA ALA A 125 3.90 17.15 3.17
C ALA A 125 3.49 15.76 2.70
N GLN A 126 4.38 14.78 2.82
CA GLN A 126 4.11 13.38 2.43
C GLN A 126 3.10 12.72 3.37
N ARG A 127 3.16 13.02 4.68
CA ARG A 127 2.20 12.55 5.69
C ARG A 127 0.80 13.11 5.43
N GLN A 128 0.71 14.42 5.18
CA GLN A 128 -0.56 15.07 4.85
C GLN A 128 -1.15 14.52 3.54
N ALA A 129 -0.32 14.36 2.50
CA ALA A 129 -0.74 13.77 1.23
C ALA A 129 -1.29 12.34 1.41
N THR A 130 -0.70 11.54 2.30
CA THR A 130 -1.20 10.20 2.65
C THR A 130 -2.56 10.27 3.36
N LYS A 131 -2.72 11.21 4.28
CA LYS A 131 -3.99 11.46 4.97
C LYS A 131 -5.08 11.90 3.99
N ASP A 132 -4.75 12.76 3.02
CA ASP A 132 -5.67 13.20 1.97
C ASP A 132 -6.06 12.05 1.04
N ALA A 133 -5.12 11.17 0.67
CA ALA A 133 -5.41 9.95 -0.09
C ALA A 133 -6.41 9.04 0.64
N GLY A 134 -6.25 8.86 1.96
CA GLY A 134 -7.22 8.14 2.80
C GLY A 134 -8.61 8.78 2.75
N ARG A 135 -8.67 10.11 2.86
CA ARG A 135 -9.94 10.86 2.78
C ARG A 135 -10.60 10.74 1.40
N ILE A 136 -9.83 10.84 0.31
CA ILE A 136 -10.33 10.63 -1.06
C ILE A 136 -10.89 9.21 -1.22
N ALA A 137 -10.27 8.22 -0.57
CA ALA A 137 -10.75 6.83 -0.55
C ALA A 137 -12.02 6.63 0.29
N GLY A 138 -12.54 7.67 0.94
CA GLY A 138 -13.71 7.59 1.82
C GLY A 138 -13.39 6.95 3.18
N LEU A 139 -12.16 7.16 3.67
CA LEU A 139 -11.71 6.71 4.99
C LEU A 139 -11.40 7.93 5.89
N GLU A 140 -11.95 7.93 7.09
CA GLU A 140 -11.47 8.79 8.16
C GLU A 140 -10.16 8.22 8.68
N VAL A 141 -9.04 8.90 8.41
CA VAL A 141 -7.72 8.49 8.89
C VAL A 141 -7.59 8.91 10.34
N LYS A 142 -7.80 7.95 11.25
CA LYS A 142 -7.75 8.15 12.70
C LYS A 142 -6.34 8.42 13.17
N ARG A 143 -5.37 7.76 12.54
CA ARG A 143 -3.95 7.97 12.83
C ARG A 143 -3.08 7.64 11.62
N ILE A 144 -2.03 8.44 11.44
CA ILE A 144 -0.85 8.09 10.64
C ILE A 144 0.19 7.54 11.61
N ILE A 145 0.73 6.35 11.33
CA ILE A 145 1.76 5.70 12.15
C ILE A 145 2.98 5.37 11.31
N ASN A 146 4.17 5.48 11.89
CA ASN A 146 5.41 5.12 11.18
C ASN A 146 5.52 3.60 10.98
N GLU A 147 5.96 3.17 9.79
CA GLU A 147 6.11 1.75 9.43
C GLU A 147 6.98 0.97 10.42
N PRO A 148 8.20 1.44 10.80
CA PRO A 148 9.00 0.71 11.78
C PRO A 148 8.35 0.66 13.17
N THR A 149 7.56 1.66 13.54
CA THR A 149 6.84 1.69 14.79
C THR A 149 5.67 0.68 14.79
N ALA A 150 4.96 0.58 13.67
CA ALA A 150 3.92 -0.44 13.47
C ALA A 150 4.53 -1.85 13.53
N ALA A 151 5.68 -2.08 12.87
CA ALA A 151 6.38 -3.37 12.94
C ALA A 151 6.82 -3.73 14.37
N ALA A 152 7.25 -2.74 15.15
CA ALA A 152 7.58 -2.94 16.56
C ALA A 152 6.36 -3.33 17.40
N LEU A 153 5.19 -2.73 17.16
CA LEU A 153 3.93 -3.12 17.80
C LEU A 153 3.58 -4.58 17.48
N ALA A 154 3.68 -4.99 16.21
CA ALA A 154 3.42 -6.36 15.80
C ALA A 154 4.36 -7.37 16.46
N TYR A 155 5.62 -6.97 16.70
CA TYR A 155 6.60 -7.80 17.39
C TYR A 155 6.39 -7.85 18.91
N GLY A 156 6.09 -6.71 19.51
CA GLY A 156 6.19 -6.50 20.97
C GLY A 156 4.91 -6.77 21.76
N MET A 157 3.76 -6.99 21.12
CA MET A 157 2.47 -7.20 21.78
C MET A 157 2.49 -8.28 22.88
N ASP A 158 3.27 -9.34 22.64
CA ASP A 158 3.34 -10.50 23.55
C ASP A 158 4.60 -10.50 24.43
N LYS A 159 5.34 -9.40 24.48
CA LYS A 159 6.63 -9.34 25.20
C LYS A 159 6.46 -8.67 26.55
N GLU A 160 6.74 -9.40 27.61
CA GLU A 160 6.73 -8.89 28.99
C GLU A 160 8.08 -8.27 29.42
N GLU A 161 9.18 -8.63 28.74
CA GLU A 161 10.52 -8.15 29.11
C GLU A 161 10.86 -6.83 28.41
N SER A 162 11.42 -5.91 29.17
CA SER A 162 11.98 -4.66 28.61
C SER A 162 13.12 -4.95 27.64
N GLN A 163 13.08 -4.40 26.44
CA GLN A 163 14.10 -4.61 25.44
C GLN A 163 14.27 -3.43 24.49
N LYS A 164 15.51 -3.20 24.07
CA LYS A 164 15.82 -2.26 23.02
C LYS A 164 15.94 -3.00 21.70
N ILE A 165 15.16 -2.57 20.70
CA ILE A 165 15.15 -3.20 19.40
C ILE A 165 15.55 -2.21 18.31
N MET A 166 16.12 -2.73 17.23
CA MET A 166 16.29 -2.01 15.98
C MET A 166 15.30 -2.56 14.96
N VAL A 167 14.54 -1.70 14.34
CA VAL A 167 13.74 -2.03 13.16
C VAL A 167 14.49 -1.51 11.94
N PHE A 168 14.85 -2.41 11.04
CA PHE A 168 15.53 -2.15 9.78
C PHE A 168 14.55 -2.45 8.66
N ASP A 169 13.95 -1.40 8.09
CA ASP A 169 12.89 -1.50 7.11
C ASP A 169 13.39 -1.09 5.72
N LEU A 170 13.60 -2.06 4.85
CA LEU A 170 13.96 -1.85 3.45
C LEU A 170 12.82 -2.33 2.57
N GLY A 171 11.95 -1.39 2.22
CA GLY A 171 10.80 -1.61 1.34
C GLY A 171 11.15 -1.58 -0.14
N GLY A 172 10.14 -1.38 -0.99
CA GLY A 172 10.32 -1.24 -2.43
C GLY A 172 10.91 0.11 -2.84
N GLY A 173 10.58 1.19 -2.11
CA GLY A 173 10.97 2.56 -2.50
C GLY A 173 11.69 3.37 -1.44
N THR A 174 11.63 2.95 -0.18
CA THR A 174 12.17 3.68 0.97
C THR A 174 12.96 2.76 1.88
N PHE A 175 13.89 3.35 2.61
CA PHE A 175 14.64 2.72 3.67
C PHE A 175 14.51 3.52 4.96
N ASP A 176 14.08 2.87 6.03
CA ASP A 176 14.00 3.42 7.38
C ASP A 176 14.69 2.51 8.39
N VAL A 177 15.31 3.13 9.38
CA VAL A 177 15.87 2.44 10.54
C VAL A 177 15.49 3.20 11.80
N SER A 178 14.92 2.49 12.78
CA SER A 178 14.48 3.06 14.05
C SER A 178 14.98 2.23 15.22
N LEU A 179 15.34 2.90 16.30
CA LEU A 179 15.63 2.28 17.59
C LEU A 179 14.47 2.55 18.53
N LEU A 180 13.95 1.51 19.15
CA LEU A 180 12.84 1.59 20.09
C LEU A 180 13.22 0.94 21.42
N ASP A 181 12.70 1.53 22.49
CA ASP A 181 12.60 0.89 23.81
C ASP A 181 11.18 0.36 24.00
N ILE A 182 11.06 -0.92 24.29
CA ILE A 182 9.79 -1.57 24.59
C ILE A 182 9.81 -1.97 26.04
N SER A 183 8.90 -1.40 26.83
CA SER A 183 8.85 -1.61 28.28
C SER A 183 7.43 -1.43 28.80
N ASP A 184 6.90 -2.43 29.50
CA ASP A 184 5.59 -2.37 30.18
C ASP A 184 4.44 -1.84 29.29
N GLY A 185 4.35 -2.29 28.02
CA GLY A 185 3.33 -1.84 27.06
C GLY A 185 3.63 -0.47 26.44
N VAL A 186 4.73 0.18 26.81
CA VAL A 186 5.18 1.44 26.19
C VAL A 186 6.17 1.14 25.08
N PHE A 187 5.90 1.68 23.91
CA PHE A 187 6.76 1.62 22.71
C PHE A 187 7.29 3.02 22.45
N GLU A 188 8.52 3.28 22.87
CA GLU A 188 9.17 4.58 22.74
C GLU A 188 10.22 4.54 21.63
N VAL A 189 10.06 5.38 20.60
CA VAL A 189 11.10 5.58 19.58
C VAL A 189 12.20 6.47 20.18
N LEU A 190 13.43 5.95 20.22
CA LEU A 190 14.60 6.66 20.72
C LEU A 190 15.26 7.50 19.65
N ALA A 191 15.37 6.96 18.45
CA ALA A 191 15.92 7.63 17.28
C ALA A 191 15.44 6.98 15.99
N THR A 192 15.32 7.78 14.93
CA THR A 192 15.00 7.30 13.59
C THR A 192 15.87 8.00 12.54
N ALA A 193 16.21 7.29 11.48
CA ALA A 193 16.89 7.81 10.29
C ALA A 193 16.47 7.02 9.06
N GLY A 194 16.63 7.59 7.87
CA GLY A 194 16.19 6.89 6.65
C GLY A 194 16.65 7.55 5.36
N ASN A 195 16.18 6.98 4.25
CA ASN A 195 16.33 7.49 2.90
C ASN A 195 15.06 7.21 2.10
N ASN A 196 14.31 8.26 1.75
CA ASN A 196 13.04 8.18 1.03
C ASN A 196 13.19 7.78 -0.45
N ARG A 197 14.41 7.59 -0.94
CA ARG A 197 14.73 7.19 -2.32
C ARG A 197 15.75 6.06 -2.37
N LEU A 198 15.58 5.06 -1.49
CA LEU A 198 16.39 3.84 -1.46
C LEU A 198 15.48 2.65 -1.15
N GLY A 199 15.35 1.72 -2.07
CA GLY A 199 14.52 0.54 -1.90
C GLY A 199 14.68 -0.48 -3.01
N GLY A 200 13.88 -1.51 -3.01
CA GLY A 200 13.92 -2.62 -3.96
C GLY A 200 13.85 -2.21 -5.43
N ASP A 201 13.14 -1.12 -5.75
CA ASP A 201 13.07 -0.58 -7.12
C ASP A 201 14.45 -0.14 -7.63
N ASP A 202 15.32 0.37 -6.74
CA ASP A 202 16.68 0.79 -7.10
C ASP A 202 17.58 -0.43 -7.39
N PHE A 203 17.38 -1.53 -6.64
CA PHE A 203 18.03 -2.81 -6.93
C PHE A 203 17.57 -3.38 -8.28
N ASP A 204 16.27 -3.31 -8.58
CA ASP A 204 15.73 -3.73 -9.88
C ASP A 204 16.30 -2.90 -11.02
N GLU A 205 16.45 -1.59 -10.85
CA GLU A 205 17.01 -0.70 -11.85
C GLU A 205 18.46 -1.05 -12.21
N ARG A 206 19.27 -1.52 -11.23
CA ARG A 206 20.63 -2.03 -11.51
C ARG A 206 20.59 -3.25 -12.43
N ILE A 207 19.66 -4.16 -12.24
CA ILE A 207 19.49 -5.34 -13.08
C ILE A 207 18.96 -4.92 -14.47
N VAL A 208 17.97 -4.02 -14.54
CA VAL A 208 17.44 -3.48 -15.81
C VAL A 208 18.58 -2.87 -16.64
N ASN A 209 19.41 -2.03 -16.02
CA ASN A 209 20.53 -1.40 -16.71
C ASN A 209 21.56 -2.42 -17.17
N TRP A 210 21.91 -3.41 -16.35
CA TRP A 210 22.79 -4.49 -16.73
C TRP A 210 22.26 -5.29 -17.93
N MET A 211 20.97 -5.66 -17.94
CA MET A 211 20.34 -6.36 -19.06
C MET A 211 20.36 -5.54 -20.34
N ALA A 212 19.92 -4.27 -20.26
CA ALA A 212 19.85 -3.37 -21.41
C ALA A 212 21.24 -3.10 -22.02
N ASP A 213 22.25 -2.88 -21.17
CA ASP A 213 23.62 -2.64 -21.62
C ASP A 213 24.27 -3.90 -22.22
N THR A 214 23.95 -5.08 -21.67
CA THR A 214 24.40 -6.37 -22.24
C THR A 214 23.77 -6.59 -23.61
N PHE A 215 22.47 -6.40 -23.72
CA PHE A 215 21.75 -6.51 -24.99
C PHE A 215 22.30 -5.53 -26.05
N ALA A 216 22.52 -4.28 -25.68
CA ALA A 216 23.00 -3.26 -26.60
C ALA A 216 24.40 -3.61 -27.17
N LYS A 217 25.31 -4.17 -26.36
CA LYS A 217 26.63 -4.62 -26.81
C LYS A 217 26.55 -5.72 -27.89
N GLU A 218 25.60 -6.61 -27.77
CA GLU A 218 25.42 -7.75 -28.66
C GLU A 218 24.57 -7.43 -29.91
N ASN A 219 23.75 -6.36 -29.84
CA ASN A 219 22.76 -6.03 -30.86
C ASN A 219 22.94 -4.61 -31.43
N GLY A 220 24.17 -4.22 -31.74
CA GLY A 220 24.46 -2.99 -32.51
C GLY A 220 24.05 -1.69 -31.81
N GLY A 221 23.99 -1.66 -30.49
CA GLY A 221 23.67 -0.47 -29.70
C GLY A 221 22.17 -0.23 -29.49
N ILE A 222 21.29 -1.19 -29.75
CA ILE A 222 19.85 -1.08 -29.50
C ILE A 222 19.61 -0.99 -27.99
N ASP A 223 19.03 0.12 -27.53
CA ASP A 223 18.69 0.35 -26.12
C ASP A 223 17.21 0.01 -25.86
N LEU A 224 16.99 -1.11 -25.19
CA LEU A 224 15.65 -1.62 -24.85
C LEU A 224 14.85 -0.70 -23.91
N ARG A 225 15.53 0.19 -23.18
CA ARG A 225 14.87 1.15 -22.26
C ARG A 225 14.08 2.23 -23.00
N LYS A 226 14.34 2.42 -24.30
CA LYS A 226 13.61 3.38 -25.15
C LYS A 226 12.27 2.88 -25.64
N ASP A 227 12.06 1.57 -25.66
CA ASP A 227 10.77 0.94 -25.95
C ASP A 227 10.05 0.64 -24.64
N LYS A 228 8.87 1.21 -24.44
CA LYS A 228 8.12 1.11 -23.18
C LYS A 228 7.70 -0.33 -22.85
N MET A 229 7.35 -1.13 -23.86
CA MET A 229 6.99 -2.52 -23.64
C MET A 229 8.23 -3.36 -23.28
N ALA A 230 9.35 -3.14 -23.98
CA ALA A 230 10.60 -3.80 -23.66
C ALA A 230 11.09 -3.38 -22.27
N ALA A 231 11.06 -2.08 -21.94
CA ALA A 231 11.44 -1.56 -20.63
C ALA A 231 10.60 -2.18 -19.50
N GLN A 232 9.28 -2.34 -19.68
CA GLN A 232 8.43 -2.99 -18.68
C GLN A 232 8.77 -4.47 -18.53
N ARG A 233 9.04 -5.17 -19.62
CA ARG A 233 9.47 -6.59 -19.58
C ARG A 233 10.82 -6.76 -18.89
N LEU A 234 11.77 -5.81 -19.10
CA LEU A 234 13.03 -5.79 -18.35
C LEU A 234 12.77 -5.58 -16.86
N LYS A 235 11.88 -4.65 -16.49
CA LYS A 235 11.53 -4.38 -15.09
C LYS A 235 10.93 -5.61 -14.40
N ASP A 236 9.98 -6.27 -15.04
CA ASP A 236 9.35 -7.48 -14.50
C ASP A 236 10.36 -8.64 -14.33
N ALA A 237 11.26 -8.80 -15.31
CA ALA A 237 12.34 -9.80 -15.24
C ALA A 237 13.37 -9.48 -14.16
N ALA A 238 13.69 -8.21 -13.96
CA ALA A 238 14.62 -7.76 -12.92
C ALA A 238 14.05 -8.02 -11.52
N GLU A 239 12.79 -7.63 -11.25
CA GLU A 239 12.11 -7.92 -9.98
C GLU A 239 12.08 -9.43 -9.71
N LYS A 240 11.73 -10.23 -10.71
CA LYS A 240 11.71 -11.69 -10.59
C LYS A 240 13.10 -12.25 -10.26
N ALA A 241 14.13 -11.85 -11.00
CA ALA A 241 15.51 -12.31 -10.77
C ALA A 241 16.00 -11.91 -9.38
N LYS A 242 15.74 -10.67 -8.92
CA LYS A 242 16.06 -10.22 -7.56
C LYS A 242 15.42 -11.12 -6.50
N ILE A 243 14.15 -11.44 -6.64
CA ILE A 243 13.42 -12.31 -5.72
C ILE A 243 14.03 -13.73 -5.73
N GLU A 244 14.26 -14.31 -6.89
CA GLU A 244 14.86 -15.65 -7.02
C GLU A 244 16.26 -15.71 -6.40
N LEU A 245 17.11 -14.71 -6.67
CA LEU A 245 18.47 -14.62 -6.13
C LEU A 245 18.53 -14.47 -4.61
N SER A 246 17.42 -14.16 -3.94
CA SER A 246 17.34 -14.24 -2.48
C SER A 246 17.35 -15.69 -1.97
N GLY A 247 16.92 -16.67 -2.79
CA GLY A 247 16.88 -18.09 -2.44
C GLY A 247 17.95 -18.95 -3.14
N VAL A 248 18.33 -18.59 -4.38
CA VAL A 248 19.25 -19.38 -5.22
C VAL A 248 20.50 -18.59 -5.62
N MET A 249 21.53 -19.27 -6.16
CA MET A 249 22.81 -18.65 -6.52
C MET A 249 22.83 -18.07 -7.94
N SER A 250 21.87 -18.42 -8.79
CA SER A 250 21.73 -17.91 -10.15
C SER A 250 20.27 -17.90 -10.57
N SER A 251 19.92 -16.97 -11.44
CA SER A 251 18.59 -16.83 -12.06
C SER A 251 18.78 -16.72 -13.57
N ASP A 252 18.06 -17.55 -14.33
CA ASP A 252 18.05 -17.52 -15.78
C ASP A 252 16.97 -16.57 -16.27
N ILE A 253 17.38 -15.58 -17.05
CA ILE A 253 16.50 -14.56 -17.62
C ILE A 253 16.32 -14.86 -19.10
N SER A 254 15.11 -15.13 -19.55
CA SER A 254 14.77 -15.33 -20.95
C SER A 254 13.60 -14.40 -21.33
N LEU A 255 13.86 -13.52 -22.29
CA LEU A 255 12.92 -12.55 -22.83
C LEU A 255 12.80 -12.73 -24.36
N PRO A 256 12.04 -13.73 -24.81
CA PRO A 256 11.86 -13.98 -26.24
C PRO A 256 11.11 -12.80 -26.89
N PHE A 257 11.48 -12.46 -28.13
CA PHE A 257 10.84 -11.39 -28.90
C PHE A 257 10.80 -10.06 -28.15
N ILE A 258 11.91 -9.67 -27.52
CA ILE A 258 11.99 -8.44 -26.74
C ILE A 258 11.92 -7.19 -27.61
N THR A 259 12.49 -7.27 -28.82
CA THR A 259 12.42 -6.23 -29.85
C THR A 259 12.65 -6.86 -31.24
N ALA A 260 12.64 -6.04 -32.30
CA ALA A 260 12.97 -6.46 -33.66
C ALA A 260 13.74 -5.35 -34.38
N ASP A 261 14.62 -5.75 -35.32
CA ASP A 261 15.29 -4.85 -36.25
C ASP A 261 15.13 -5.34 -37.70
N ALA A 262 15.87 -4.74 -38.64
CA ALA A 262 15.83 -5.12 -40.05
C ALA A 262 16.25 -6.58 -40.31
N THR A 263 16.94 -7.22 -39.37
CA THR A 263 17.38 -8.62 -39.46
C THR A 263 16.39 -9.61 -38.85
N GLY A 264 15.32 -9.11 -38.21
CA GLY A 264 14.25 -9.93 -37.62
C GLY A 264 14.09 -9.72 -36.11
N PRO A 265 13.32 -10.62 -35.46
CA PRO A 265 13.09 -10.57 -34.01
C PRO A 265 14.37 -10.82 -33.22
N LYS A 266 14.51 -10.13 -32.08
CA LYS A 266 15.62 -10.26 -31.15
C LYS A 266 15.12 -10.82 -29.82
N HIS A 267 15.98 -11.59 -29.19
CA HIS A 267 15.72 -12.21 -27.90
C HIS A 267 16.82 -11.79 -26.93
N PHE A 268 16.51 -11.77 -25.64
CA PHE A 268 17.50 -11.61 -24.59
C PHE A 268 17.54 -12.86 -23.72
N GLU A 269 18.68 -13.45 -23.59
CA GLU A 269 18.92 -14.61 -22.71
C GLU A 269 20.23 -14.37 -21.94
N ALA A 270 20.15 -14.49 -20.62
CA ALA A 270 21.33 -14.34 -19.76
C ALA A 270 21.11 -15.03 -18.41
N THR A 271 22.19 -15.50 -17.80
CA THR A 271 22.18 -15.98 -16.42
C THR A 271 22.76 -14.90 -15.51
N LEU A 272 21.96 -14.40 -14.55
CA LEU A 272 22.40 -13.48 -13.51
C LEU A 272 22.78 -14.30 -12.27
N THR A 273 24.06 -14.24 -11.88
CA THR A 273 24.52 -14.87 -10.63
C THR A 273 24.31 -13.93 -9.45
N ARG A 274 24.14 -14.50 -8.22
CA ARG A 274 24.09 -13.71 -6.98
C ARG A 274 25.34 -12.85 -6.81
N ALA A 275 26.53 -13.38 -7.10
CA ALA A 275 27.78 -12.62 -7.03
C ALA A 275 27.77 -11.39 -7.95
N LYS A 276 27.21 -11.52 -9.16
CA LYS A 276 27.06 -10.39 -10.09
C LYS A 276 26.00 -9.39 -9.60
N PHE A 277 24.90 -9.88 -9.05
CA PHE A 277 23.89 -9.03 -8.44
C PHE A 277 24.45 -8.24 -7.25
N ASP A 278 25.21 -8.90 -6.37
CA ASP A 278 25.87 -8.26 -5.22
C ASP A 278 26.87 -7.20 -5.68
N GLU A 279 27.64 -7.46 -6.76
CA GLU A 279 28.53 -6.46 -7.37
C GLU A 279 27.76 -5.22 -7.88
N LEU A 280 26.63 -5.43 -8.58
CA LEU A 280 25.81 -4.37 -9.16
C LEU A 280 25.13 -3.49 -8.11
N THR A 281 24.89 -4.02 -6.91
CA THR A 281 24.07 -3.39 -5.86
C THR A 281 24.84 -3.08 -4.58
N HIS A 282 26.15 -3.29 -4.57
CA HIS A 282 27.00 -3.10 -3.39
C HIS A 282 26.85 -1.70 -2.77
N ASP A 283 26.83 -0.66 -3.60
CA ASP A 283 26.69 0.73 -3.17
C ASP A 283 25.29 0.99 -2.53
N LEU A 284 24.25 0.31 -2.99
CA LEU A 284 22.90 0.42 -2.39
C LEU A 284 22.86 -0.23 -1.00
N VAL A 285 23.52 -1.37 -0.82
CA VAL A 285 23.67 -2.02 0.49
C VAL A 285 24.44 -1.12 1.45
N GLU A 286 25.59 -0.57 1.01
CA GLU A 286 26.38 0.38 1.83
C GLU A 286 25.58 1.64 2.17
N ALA A 287 24.72 2.14 1.25
CA ALA A 287 23.86 3.29 1.51
C ALA A 287 22.87 3.06 2.66
N THR A 288 22.43 1.81 2.92
CA THR A 288 21.57 1.49 4.07
C THR A 288 22.33 1.60 5.39
N MET A 289 23.63 1.36 5.38
CA MET A 289 24.45 1.35 6.60
C MET A 289 24.73 2.76 7.13
N ILE A 290 24.62 3.80 6.29
CA ILE A 290 24.81 5.20 6.70
C ILE A 290 23.74 5.64 7.72
N PRO A 291 22.42 5.54 7.44
CA PRO A 291 21.38 5.82 8.45
C PRO A 291 21.45 4.86 9.64
N THR A 292 21.85 3.60 9.42
CA THR A 292 21.97 2.61 10.51
C THR A 292 23.03 3.00 11.54
N LYS A 293 24.18 3.49 11.09
CA LYS A 293 25.20 4.05 11.98
C LYS A 293 24.71 5.31 12.68
N LYS A 294 24.04 6.19 11.94
CA LYS A 294 23.52 7.46 12.44
C LYS A 294 22.53 7.25 13.59
N VAL A 295 21.58 6.32 13.47
CA VAL A 295 20.55 6.09 14.49
C VAL A 295 21.17 5.60 15.83
N LEU A 296 22.22 4.77 15.78
CA LEU A 296 22.96 4.38 16.98
C LEU A 296 23.68 5.56 17.63
N THR A 297 24.32 6.40 16.82
CA THR A 297 24.99 7.61 17.30
C THR A 297 23.98 8.58 17.95
N ASP A 298 22.85 8.82 17.29
CA ASP A 298 21.81 9.76 17.76
C ASP A 298 21.16 9.30 19.07
N SER A 299 21.00 7.99 19.25
CA SER A 299 20.44 7.39 20.49
C SER A 299 21.45 7.25 21.62
N GLY A 300 22.75 7.39 21.34
CA GLY A 300 23.82 7.12 22.30
C GLY A 300 23.99 5.62 22.64
N LEU A 301 23.37 4.73 21.89
CA LEU A 301 23.42 3.28 22.11
C LEU A 301 24.51 2.61 21.26
N SER A 302 25.12 1.58 21.81
CA SER A 302 26.01 0.67 21.08
C SER A 302 25.21 -0.51 20.51
N ALA A 303 25.73 -1.14 19.46
CA ALA A 303 25.13 -2.35 18.84
C ALA A 303 24.92 -3.50 19.86
N SER A 304 25.78 -3.60 20.88
CA SER A 304 25.67 -4.63 21.94
C SER A 304 24.44 -4.44 22.84
N GLN A 305 23.97 -3.20 23.02
CA GLN A 305 22.82 -2.87 23.85
C GLN A 305 21.47 -3.12 23.14
N ILE A 306 21.50 -3.37 21.84
CA ILE A 306 20.30 -3.70 21.07
C ILE A 306 20.01 -5.20 21.24
N SER A 307 18.86 -5.54 21.78
CA SER A 307 18.44 -6.93 22.03
C SER A 307 18.15 -7.69 20.73
N LYS A 308 17.40 -7.08 19.83
CA LYS A 308 16.94 -7.67 18.55
C LYS A 308 17.05 -6.67 17.40
N VAL A 309 17.30 -7.21 16.20
CA VAL A 309 17.16 -6.46 14.94
C VAL A 309 16.05 -7.09 14.15
N LEU A 310 14.95 -6.36 13.93
CA LEU A 310 13.82 -6.80 13.13
C LEU A 310 14.04 -6.37 11.68
N LEU A 311 13.93 -7.32 10.76
CA LEU A 311 13.99 -7.06 9.33
C LEU A 311 12.57 -6.92 8.78
N VAL A 312 12.28 -5.76 8.19
CA VAL A 312 10.97 -5.37 7.66
C VAL A 312 11.14 -4.96 6.20
N GLY A 313 10.08 -5.14 5.40
CA GLY A 313 10.11 -4.88 3.96
C GLY A 313 10.73 -6.03 3.17
N GLY A 314 10.16 -6.32 2.00
CA GLY A 314 10.54 -7.48 1.17
C GLY A 314 12.00 -7.47 0.73
N SER A 315 12.62 -6.29 0.56
CA SER A 315 14.03 -6.16 0.13
C SER A 315 15.04 -6.55 1.21
N THR A 316 14.64 -6.69 2.47
CA THR A 316 15.50 -7.26 3.53
C THR A 316 15.75 -8.77 3.37
N ARG A 317 15.05 -9.42 2.44
CA ARG A 317 15.31 -10.82 2.07
C ARG A 317 16.61 -10.99 1.26
N ILE A 318 17.16 -9.91 0.71
CA ILE A 318 18.42 -9.91 -0.06
C ILE A 318 19.58 -10.34 0.87
N PRO A 319 20.32 -11.43 0.54
CA PRO A 319 21.34 -11.97 1.42
C PRO A 319 22.45 -10.96 1.77
N ALA A 320 22.89 -10.14 0.82
CA ALA A 320 23.89 -9.11 1.06
C ALA A 320 23.45 -8.08 2.10
N VAL A 321 22.17 -7.72 2.13
CA VAL A 321 21.58 -6.82 3.14
C VAL A 321 21.63 -7.48 4.51
N GLN A 322 21.19 -8.74 4.62
CA GLN A 322 21.20 -9.49 5.88
C GLN A 322 22.62 -9.64 6.44
N GLU A 323 23.58 -9.93 5.57
CA GLU A 323 24.98 -10.09 5.96
C GLU A 323 25.60 -8.75 6.43
N ALA A 324 25.28 -7.64 5.75
CA ALA A 324 25.73 -6.30 6.14
C ALA A 324 25.20 -5.94 7.54
N VAL A 325 23.92 -6.18 7.80
CA VAL A 325 23.31 -5.95 9.11
C VAL A 325 23.93 -6.85 10.18
N LYS A 326 24.07 -8.14 9.90
CA LYS A 326 24.69 -9.12 10.81
C LYS A 326 26.13 -8.73 11.17
N LYS A 327 26.94 -8.38 10.16
CA LYS A 327 28.33 -7.95 10.34
C LYS A 327 28.43 -6.69 11.21
N PHE A 328 27.54 -5.71 10.96
CA PHE A 328 27.55 -4.44 11.67
C PHE A 328 27.07 -4.60 13.13
N MET A 329 25.99 -5.34 13.35
CA MET A 329 25.38 -5.53 14.67
C MET A 329 26.08 -6.61 15.51
N GLY A 330 26.90 -7.47 14.91
CA GLY A 330 27.57 -8.59 15.56
C GLY A 330 26.63 -9.71 16.00
N LYS A 331 25.41 -9.74 15.48
CA LYS A 331 24.36 -10.74 15.79
C LYS A 331 23.45 -11.00 14.59
N ASP A 332 22.82 -12.17 14.57
CA ASP A 332 21.85 -12.50 13.54
C ASP A 332 20.57 -11.67 13.68
N PRO A 333 20.02 -11.13 12.58
CA PRO A 333 18.71 -10.50 12.61
C PRO A 333 17.61 -11.49 13.01
N PHE A 334 16.58 -10.97 13.68
CA PHE A 334 15.41 -11.76 14.07
C PHE A 334 14.50 -12.02 12.85
N LYS A 335 14.15 -13.30 12.63
CA LYS A 335 13.35 -13.76 11.48
C LYS A 335 11.94 -14.26 11.87
N GLY A 336 11.50 -13.99 13.08
CA GLY A 336 10.22 -14.49 13.61
C GLY A 336 8.99 -13.68 13.22
N ILE A 337 9.13 -12.60 12.40
CA ILE A 337 8.01 -11.83 11.88
C ILE A 337 7.98 -11.94 10.34
N ASN A 338 6.79 -11.86 9.75
CA ASN A 338 6.67 -11.76 8.30
C ASN A 338 6.93 -10.31 7.87
N PRO A 339 8.02 -10.02 7.13
CA PRO A 339 8.40 -8.66 6.77
C PRO A 339 7.42 -7.96 5.81
N ASP A 340 6.51 -8.71 5.18
CA ASP A 340 5.52 -8.19 4.24
C ASP A 340 4.17 -7.86 4.90
N GLU A 341 3.96 -8.30 6.15
CA GLU A 341 2.65 -8.21 6.84
C GLU A 341 2.73 -7.48 8.19
N CYS A 342 3.88 -7.49 8.85
CA CYS A 342 4.02 -7.00 10.22
C CYS A 342 3.63 -5.52 10.37
N VAL A 343 3.83 -4.71 9.34
CA VAL A 343 3.46 -3.29 9.34
C VAL A 343 1.93 -3.12 9.37
N ALA A 344 1.20 -3.85 8.53
CA ALA A 344 -0.27 -3.85 8.54
C ALA A 344 -0.84 -4.42 9.86
N ILE A 345 -0.23 -5.46 10.39
CA ILE A 345 -0.56 -6.04 11.70
C ILE A 345 -0.43 -4.98 12.79
N GLY A 346 0.69 -4.26 12.86
CA GLY A 346 0.90 -3.19 13.83
C GLY A 346 -0.08 -2.03 13.67
N ALA A 347 -0.42 -1.66 12.43
CA ALA A 347 -1.45 -0.67 12.16
C ALA A 347 -2.83 -1.13 12.65
N ALA A 348 -3.18 -2.42 12.49
CA ALA A 348 -4.43 -2.98 13.00
C ALA A 348 -4.46 -3.00 14.54
N ILE A 349 -3.34 -3.33 15.20
CA ILE A 349 -3.21 -3.24 16.66
C ILE A 349 -3.48 -1.81 17.12
N GLN A 350 -2.87 -0.80 16.46
CA GLN A 350 -3.14 0.60 16.76
C GLN A 350 -4.61 0.97 16.51
N GLY A 351 -5.25 0.38 15.50
CA GLY A 351 -6.69 0.49 15.30
C GLY A 351 -7.49 -0.08 16.48
N GLY A 352 -7.08 -1.22 17.01
CA GLY A 352 -7.65 -1.83 18.21
C GLY A 352 -7.48 -0.97 19.47
N VAL A 353 -6.31 -0.30 19.61
CA VAL A 353 -6.08 0.67 20.71
C VAL A 353 -7.07 1.84 20.62
N LEU A 354 -7.21 2.43 19.42
CA LEU A 354 -8.12 3.55 19.17
C LEU A 354 -9.60 3.15 19.30
N GLY A 355 -9.94 1.91 18.98
CA GLY A 355 -11.28 1.34 19.12
C GLY A 355 -11.60 0.89 20.55
N GLY A 356 -10.60 0.81 21.44
CA GLY A 356 -10.73 0.35 22.82
C GLY A 356 -10.70 -1.17 22.99
N ASP A 357 -10.42 -1.92 21.92
CA ASP A 357 -10.26 -3.39 21.94
C ASP A 357 -8.92 -3.80 22.58
N VAL A 358 -7.89 -2.96 22.45
CA VAL A 358 -6.55 -3.16 23.04
C VAL A 358 -6.33 -2.10 24.13
N LYS A 359 -5.91 -2.54 25.30
CA LYS A 359 -5.60 -1.69 26.45
C LYS A 359 -4.12 -1.78 26.79
N ASP A 360 -3.65 -0.81 27.56
CA ASP A 360 -2.30 -0.80 28.14
C ASP A 360 -1.15 -0.79 27.10
N VAL A 361 -1.42 -0.22 25.92
CA VAL A 361 -0.42 0.04 24.88
C VAL A 361 -0.31 1.55 24.64
N LEU A 362 0.89 2.09 24.83
CA LEU A 362 1.22 3.49 24.57
C LEU A 362 2.35 3.57 23.53
N LEU A 363 2.11 4.33 22.48
CA LEU A 363 3.05 4.57 21.42
C LEU A 363 3.55 6.01 21.46
N LEU A 364 4.88 6.18 21.62
CA LEU A 364 5.57 7.45 21.60
C LEU A 364 6.53 7.48 20.41
N ASP A 365 6.19 8.30 19.42
CA ASP A 365 6.99 8.47 18.20
C ASP A 365 7.85 9.74 18.28
N VAL A 366 8.72 9.98 17.30
CA VAL A 366 9.62 11.14 17.26
C VAL A 366 9.57 11.84 15.90
N THR A 367 9.90 13.15 15.91
CA THR A 367 10.13 13.88 14.65
C THR A 367 11.47 13.46 14.02
N PRO A 368 11.51 13.09 12.72
CA PRO A 368 12.73 12.57 12.08
C PRO A 368 13.77 13.64 11.79
N LEU A 369 13.36 14.90 11.66
CA LEU A 369 14.20 16.04 11.30
C LEU A 369 13.90 17.23 12.19
N SER A 370 14.92 18.07 12.40
CA SER A 370 14.77 19.35 13.14
C SER A 370 13.87 20.31 12.38
N LEU A 371 13.10 21.07 13.15
CA LEU A 371 12.15 22.09 12.66
C LEU A 371 12.52 23.45 13.25
N GLY A 372 12.38 24.49 12.45
CA GLY A 372 12.70 25.85 12.87
C GLY A 372 12.40 26.87 11.79
N ILE A 373 12.97 28.05 11.93
CA ILE A 373 12.77 29.17 11.01
C ILE A 373 14.09 29.75 10.51
N GLU A 374 14.02 30.42 9.37
CA GLU A 374 15.09 31.29 8.89
C GLU A 374 15.16 32.55 9.75
N THR A 375 16.37 32.92 10.15
CA THR A 375 16.66 34.16 10.87
C THR A 375 17.63 35.05 10.09
N LEU A 376 17.95 36.24 10.66
CA LEU A 376 18.82 37.22 10.03
C LEU A 376 20.11 36.58 9.50
N GLY A 377 20.46 36.87 8.26
CA GLY A 377 21.66 36.31 7.59
C GLY A 377 21.44 34.96 6.96
N GLY A 378 20.20 34.46 6.82
CA GLY A 378 19.90 33.18 6.21
C GLY A 378 20.27 31.97 7.09
N VAL A 379 20.34 32.18 8.41
CA VAL A 379 20.67 31.14 9.37
C VAL A 379 19.41 30.35 9.75
N PHE A 380 19.52 29.03 9.79
CA PHE A 380 18.45 28.16 10.30
C PHE A 380 18.52 28.06 11.82
N ASN A 381 17.51 28.59 12.49
CA ASN A 381 17.36 28.46 13.93
C ASN A 381 16.38 27.35 14.28
N LYS A 382 16.87 26.29 14.92
CA LYS A 382 16.09 25.12 15.31
C LYS A 382 15.27 25.42 16.56
N ILE A 383 13.97 25.10 16.53
CA ILE A 383 13.05 25.22 17.66
C ILE A 383 12.72 23.82 18.22
N ILE A 384 12.56 22.85 17.32
CA ILE A 384 12.38 21.44 17.68
C ILE A 384 13.53 20.65 17.05
N GLU A 385 14.32 20.00 17.88
CA GLU A 385 15.40 19.13 17.41
C GLU A 385 14.85 17.80 16.90
N ARG A 386 15.55 17.17 15.94
CA ARG A 386 15.24 15.80 15.51
C ARG A 386 15.22 14.84 16.70
N ASN A 387 14.49 13.76 16.57
CA ASN A 387 14.27 12.76 17.61
C ASN A 387 13.60 13.31 18.88
N THR A 388 12.92 14.46 18.79
CA THR A 388 12.03 14.93 19.86
C THR A 388 10.73 14.12 19.81
N THR A 389 10.33 13.57 20.96
CA THR A 389 9.08 12.79 21.13
C THR A 389 7.86 13.65 20.77
N ILE A 390 6.92 13.07 20.03
CA ILE A 390 5.67 13.71 19.63
C ILE A 390 4.46 13.02 20.31
N PRO A 391 3.35 13.74 20.59
CA PRO A 391 3.11 15.16 20.26
C PRO A 391 3.95 16.13 21.10
N VAL A 392 4.33 17.27 20.52
CA VAL A 392 5.15 18.27 21.20
C VAL A 392 4.81 19.69 20.75
N LYS A 393 4.88 20.63 21.71
CA LYS A 393 4.71 22.06 21.46
C LYS A 393 5.88 22.83 22.03
N LYS A 394 6.60 23.59 21.19
CA LYS A 394 7.71 24.46 21.61
C LYS A 394 7.60 25.84 21.01
N SER A 395 7.97 26.85 21.76
CA SER A 395 7.96 28.26 21.37
C SER A 395 9.31 28.92 21.59
N GLN A 396 9.64 29.88 20.72
CA GLN A 396 10.80 30.75 20.89
C GLN A 396 10.42 32.19 20.51
N VAL A 397 10.99 33.17 21.24
CA VAL A 397 10.72 34.59 21.00
C VAL A 397 11.82 35.17 20.12
N TYR A 398 11.41 35.86 19.09
CA TYR A 398 12.24 36.60 18.13
C TYR A 398 11.89 38.08 18.13
N SER A 399 12.61 38.86 17.33
CA SER A 399 12.35 40.30 17.21
C SER A 399 12.54 40.76 15.77
N THR A 400 12.20 42.04 15.52
CA THR A 400 12.39 42.68 14.21
C THR A 400 13.87 42.90 13.90
N ALA A 401 14.26 42.81 12.63
CA ALA A 401 15.62 43.01 12.14
C ALA A 401 15.94 44.47 11.77
N ALA A 402 14.91 45.31 11.56
CA ALA A 402 15.05 46.71 11.16
C ALA A 402 14.14 47.61 12.01
N ASP A 403 14.55 48.88 12.12
CA ASP A 403 13.73 49.91 12.78
C ASP A 403 12.44 50.17 12.00
N GLY A 404 11.34 50.37 12.72
CA GLY A 404 10.04 50.67 12.15
C GLY A 404 9.39 49.54 11.32
N GLN A 405 9.93 48.34 11.42
CA GLN A 405 9.41 47.16 10.71
C GLN A 405 8.01 46.80 11.23
N SER A 406 7.02 46.86 10.35
CA SER A 406 5.61 46.62 10.68
C SER A 406 5.10 45.20 10.35
N SER A 407 5.94 44.38 9.71
CA SER A 407 5.65 42.99 9.39
C SER A 407 6.92 42.13 9.44
N VAL A 408 6.74 40.84 9.67
CA VAL A 408 7.82 39.83 9.57
C VAL A 408 7.35 38.66 8.72
N GLU A 409 8.22 38.18 7.84
CA GLU A 409 8.01 36.91 7.14
C GLU A 409 8.56 35.78 8.00
N ILE A 410 7.76 34.76 8.22
CA ILE A 410 8.15 33.53 8.89
C ILE A 410 8.40 32.48 7.82
N HIS A 411 9.66 32.14 7.61
CA HIS A 411 10.08 31.09 6.69
C HIS A 411 10.33 29.80 7.49
N VAL A 412 9.40 28.85 7.37
CA VAL A 412 9.42 27.58 8.11
C VAL A 412 10.26 26.56 7.37
N LEU A 413 11.19 25.93 8.07
CA LEU A 413 12.19 25.02 7.51
C LEU A 413 12.25 23.70 8.26
N GLN A 414 12.63 22.65 7.54
CA GLN A 414 12.92 21.31 8.07
C GLN A 414 14.27 20.82 7.55
N GLY A 415 15.12 20.33 8.44
CA GLY A 415 16.41 19.74 8.08
C GLY A 415 17.48 19.93 9.13
N GLU A 416 18.75 19.65 8.76
CA GLU A 416 19.88 19.66 9.69
C GLU A 416 21.00 20.65 9.29
N ARG A 417 20.82 21.38 8.19
CA ARG A 417 21.86 22.32 7.72
C ARG A 417 21.76 23.63 8.50
N GLU A 418 22.91 24.21 8.81
CA GLU A 418 23.05 25.49 9.54
C GLU A 418 22.43 26.68 8.76
N MET A 419 22.51 26.63 7.41
CA MET A 419 21.98 27.69 6.56
C MET A 419 20.61 27.31 6.00
N ALA A 420 19.68 28.27 5.98
CA ALA A 420 18.31 28.11 5.53
C ALA A 420 18.20 27.48 4.12
N ALA A 421 19.04 27.94 3.17
CA ALA A 421 19.07 27.45 1.80
C ALA A 421 19.40 25.95 1.64
N GLY A 422 19.98 25.34 2.67
CA GLY A 422 20.33 23.92 2.69
C GLY A 422 19.23 23.03 3.28
N ASN A 423 18.10 23.59 3.69
CA ASN A 423 16.98 22.89 4.34
C ASN A 423 15.72 22.93 3.47
N THR A 424 14.79 22.04 3.74
CA THR A 424 13.51 21.98 3.03
C THR A 424 12.58 23.08 3.54
N THR A 425 12.06 23.91 2.63
CA THR A 425 11.02 24.88 2.94
C THR A 425 9.69 24.15 3.14
N LEU A 426 9.10 24.30 4.32
CA LEU A 426 7.76 23.79 4.61
C LEU A 426 6.67 24.80 4.29
N GLY A 427 6.97 26.10 4.43
CA GLY A 427 6.04 27.16 4.10
C GLY A 427 6.57 28.55 4.47
N ARG A 428 5.84 29.59 4.02
CA ARG A 428 6.10 31.00 4.35
C ARG A 428 4.78 31.68 4.67
N PHE A 429 4.78 32.53 5.68
CA PHE A 429 3.64 33.39 5.98
C PHE A 429 4.09 34.70 6.62
N ILE A 430 3.25 35.71 6.59
CA ILE A 430 3.58 37.04 7.06
C ILE A 430 2.72 37.37 8.28
N LEU A 431 3.37 37.75 9.38
CA LEU A 431 2.74 38.42 10.51
C LEU A 431 2.85 39.93 10.28
N ASP A 432 1.73 40.60 10.10
CA ASP A 432 1.63 42.04 9.87
C ASP A 432 1.04 42.81 11.08
N GLY A 433 1.09 44.14 10.99
CA GLY A 433 0.50 45.03 11.98
C GLY A 433 1.27 45.05 13.32
N ILE A 434 2.55 44.81 13.25
CA ILE A 434 3.49 45.02 14.34
C ILE A 434 3.64 46.55 14.53
N PRO A 435 3.53 47.11 15.76
CA PRO A 435 3.74 48.54 15.99
C PRO A 435 5.16 48.95 15.61
N ALA A 436 5.29 50.11 14.93
CA ALA A 436 6.59 50.66 14.60
C ALA A 436 7.40 50.94 15.88
N ALA A 437 8.55 50.29 16.00
CA ALA A 437 9.46 50.38 17.12
C ALA A 437 10.91 50.19 16.63
N PRO A 438 11.91 50.57 17.42
CA PRO A 438 13.29 50.22 17.14
C PRO A 438 13.47 48.69 16.98
N ARG A 439 14.43 48.29 16.15
CA ARG A 439 14.76 46.87 15.96
C ARG A 439 15.06 46.22 17.31
N GLY A 440 14.67 44.99 17.51
CA GLY A 440 14.89 44.24 18.73
C GLY A 440 13.86 44.49 19.84
N VAL A 441 12.96 45.48 19.70
CA VAL A 441 11.94 45.80 20.71
C VAL A 441 10.68 44.96 20.57
N PRO A 442 10.08 44.77 19.36
CA PRO A 442 8.92 43.89 19.21
C PRO A 442 9.25 42.44 19.62
N GLN A 443 8.33 41.79 20.30
CA GLN A 443 8.48 40.40 20.74
C GLN A 443 7.54 39.50 19.93
N ILE A 444 8.11 38.72 19.04
CA ILE A 444 7.38 37.81 18.14
C ILE A 444 7.62 36.40 18.62
N GLU A 445 6.59 35.77 19.18
CA GLU A 445 6.64 34.38 19.63
C GLU A 445 6.27 33.47 18.48
N VAL A 446 7.20 32.60 18.07
CA VAL A 446 6.96 31.56 17.07
C VAL A 446 6.81 30.23 17.79
N THR A 447 5.67 29.58 17.59
CA THR A 447 5.30 28.32 18.22
C THR A 447 5.17 27.24 17.16
N PHE A 448 5.86 26.13 17.37
CA PHE A 448 5.68 24.89 16.63
C PHE A 448 4.87 23.91 17.47
N ASP A 449 3.81 23.35 16.88
CA ASP A 449 2.90 22.39 17.50
C ASP A 449 2.81 21.17 16.57
N ILE A 450 3.36 20.04 17.00
CA ILE A 450 3.36 18.77 16.24
C ILE A 450 2.36 17.83 16.90
N ASP A 451 1.39 17.37 16.13
CA ASP A 451 0.40 16.41 16.61
C ASP A 451 0.95 14.97 16.67
N ALA A 452 0.14 14.03 17.15
CA ALA A 452 0.49 12.62 17.21
C ALA A 452 0.68 11.95 15.84
N ASN A 453 0.24 12.57 14.73
CA ASN A 453 0.45 12.10 13.36
C ASN A 453 1.74 12.66 12.75
N GLY A 454 2.46 13.52 13.46
CA GLY A 454 3.63 14.23 12.99
C GLY A 454 3.29 15.43 12.09
N ILE A 455 2.05 15.91 12.10
CA ILE A 455 1.62 17.09 11.33
C ILE A 455 1.99 18.35 12.10
N VAL A 456 2.67 19.29 11.42
CA VAL A 456 3.23 20.51 12.01
C VAL A 456 2.31 21.70 11.79
N ASN A 457 1.98 22.39 12.86
CA ASN A 457 1.33 23.70 12.85
C ASN A 457 2.31 24.75 13.40
N VAL A 458 2.43 25.88 12.70
CA VAL A 458 3.31 26.97 13.13
C VAL A 458 2.47 28.24 13.31
N THR A 459 2.61 28.86 14.48
CA THR A 459 1.95 30.13 14.83
C THR A 459 2.99 31.19 15.14
N ALA A 460 2.83 32.39 14.58
CA ALA A 460 3.59 33.58 14.97
C ALA A 460 2.67 34.59 15.63
N LYS A 461 3.04 35.09 16.80
CA LYS A 461 2.26 36.03 17.61
C LYS A 461 3.09 37.20 18.05
N ASP A 462 2.64 38.41 17.77
CA ASP A 462 3.19 39.62 18.44
C ASP A 462 2.64 39.71 19.88
N ARG A 463 3.53 39.58 20.85
CA ARG A 463 3.18 39.63 22.28
C ARG A 463 2.68 40.99 22.73
N GLY A 464 3.07 42.06 22.02
CA GLY A 464 2.66 43.45 22.36
C GLY A 464 1.22 43.73 21.98
N THR A 465 0.78 43.32 20.79
CA THR A 465 -0.57 43.59 20.30
C THR A 465 -1.52 42.40 20.45
N GLY A 466 -0.99 41.19 20.64
CA GLY A 466 -1.74 39.97 20.65
C GLY A 466 -2.15 39.47 19.25
N LYS A 467 -1.78 40.18 18.16
CA LYS A 467 -1.99 39.75 16.79
C LYS A 467 -1.25 38.47 16.52
N GLU A 468 -1.89 37.51 15.84
CA GLU A 468 -1.31 36.24 15.48
C GLU A 468 -1.65 35.84 14.06
N GLN A 469 -0.75 35.10 13.45
CA GLN A 469 -0.94 34.39 12.17
C GLN A 469 -0.45 32.96 12.33
N HIS A 470 -1.08 32.05 11.64
CA HIS A 470 -0.71 30.64 11.70
C HIS A 470 -0.67 30.03 10.30
N ILE A 471 0.16 29.03 10.15
CA ILE A 471 0.15 28.14 9.01
C ILE A 471 0.10 26.70 9.52
N THR A 472 -0.86 25.94 9.04
CA THR A 472 -0.73 24.48 9.06
C THR A 472 0.15 24.14 7.89
N ILE A 473 1.21 23.39 8.14
CA ILE A 473 2.11 23.01 7.06
C ILE A 473 1.35 22.07 6.12
N THR A 474 0.79 22.70 5.12
CA THR A 474 0.27 22.02 3.95
C THR A 474 1.20 22.45 2.83
N SER A 475 1.97 21.55 2.24
CA SER A 475 2.86 21.93 1.15
C SER A 475 2.06 22.64 0.05
N SER A 476 2.72 23.50 -0.73
CA SER A 476 2.13 24.13 -1.92
C SER A 476 1.57 23.12 -2.93
N THR A 477 1.85 21.85 -2.73
CA THR A 477 1.48 20.69 -3.54
C THR A 477 0.25 19.95 -3.03
N ASN A 478 -0.28 20.32 -1.85
CA ASN A 478 -1.49 19.68 -1.34
C ASN A 478 -2.73 20.17 -2.08
N MET A 479 -3.62 19.24 -2.34
CA MET A 479 -4.92 19.52 -2.95
C MET A 479 -5.71 20.50 -2.08
N SER A 480 -6.40 21.46 -2.71
CA SER A 480 -7.34 22.30 -2.00
C SER A 480 -8.50 21.46 -1.42
N LYS A 481 -9.21 22.01 -0.44
CA LYS A 481 -10.38 21.30 0.12
C LYS A 481 -11.42 21.01 -0.97
N GLU A 482 -11.61 21.96 -1.89
CA GLU A 482 -12.50 21.83 -3.04
C GLU A 482 -12.05 20.72 -3.99
N ASP A 483 -10.74 20.61 -4.26
CA ASP A 483 -10.17 19.55 -5.09
C ASP A 483 -10.28 18.17 -4.42
N ILE A 484 -10.06 18.10 -3.11
CA ILE A 484 -10.28 16.86 -2.34
C ILE A 484 -11.75 16.45 -2.41
N ASP A 485 -12.69 17.38 -2.16
CA ASP A 485 -14.12 17.10 -2.21
C ASP A 485 -14.59 16.71 -3.63
N LYS A 486 -13.95 17.22 -4.67
CA LYS A 486 -14.17 16.81 -6.06
C LYS A 486 -13.63 15.40 -6.30
N ALA A 487 -12.41 15.12 -5.87
CA ALA A 487 -11.79 13.81 -5.99
C ALA A 487 -12.58 12.73 -5.22
N VAL A 488 -13.12 13.05 -4.04
CA VAL A 488 -14.02 12.16 -3.28
C VAL A 488 -15.26 11.81 -4.11
N ARG A 489 -15.94 12.81 -4.70
CA ARG A 489 -17.12 12.56 -5.53
C ARG A 489 -16.83 11.75 -6.79
N GLU A 490 -15.69 12.00 -7.45
CA GLU A 490 -15.25 11.20 -8.59
C GLU A 490 -14.93 9.75 -8.17
N ALA A 491 -14.28 9.58 -7.02
CA ALA A 491 -13.95 8.28 -6.46
C ALA A 491 -15.20 7.46 -6.10
N GLU A 492 -16.22 8.08 -5.51
CA GLU A 492 -17.51 7.43 -5.21
C GLU A 492 -18.23 6.99 -6.49
N ARG A 493 -18.22 7.84 -7.53
CA ARG A 493 -18.81 7.50 -8.83
C ARG A 493 -18.14 6.26 -9.45
N PHE A 494 -16.81 6.21 -9.44
CA PHE A 494 -16.07 5.06 -9.95
C PHE A 494 -16.33 3.79 -9.12
N ALA A 495 -16.45 3.91 -7.80
CA ALA A 495 -16.77 2.77 -6.94
C ALA A 495 -18.16 2.18 -7.26
N GLU A 496 -19.16 3.02 -7.61
CA GLU A 496 -20.46 2.55 -8.07
C GLU A 496 -20.41 1.89 -9.46
N GLU A 497 -19.62 2.46 -10.38
CA GLU A 497 -19.41 1.90 -11.70
C GLU A 497 -18.68 0.53 -11.61
N ASP A 498 -17.62 0.45 -10.82
CA ASP A 498 -16.86 -0.78 -10.57
C ASP A 498 -17.76 -1.89 -9.95
N LYS A 499 -18.64 -1.51 -9.01
CA LYS A 499 -19.60 -2.44 -8.41
C LYS A 499 -20.60 -3.00 -9.44
N LYS A 500 -21.12 -2.16 -10.33
CA LYS A 500 -22.02 -2.59 -11.41
C LYS A 500 -21.33 -3.52 -12.40
N GLN A 501 -20.06 -3.22 -12.74
CA GLN A 501 -19.28 -4.06 -13.62
C GLN A 501 -18.98 -5.42 -13.00
N LYS A 502 -18.61 -5.45 -11.72
CA LYS A 502 -18.39 -6.69 -10.98
C LYS A 502 -19.66 -7.55 -10.97
N GLU A 503 -20.81 -6.96 -10.65
CA GLU A 503 -22.09 -7.65 -10.69
C GLU A 503 -22.39 -8.21 -12.10
N ALA A 504 -22.12 -7.44 -13.15
CA ALA A 504 -22.30 -7.89 -14.52
C ALA A 504 -21.43 -9.10 -14.87
N VAL A 505 -20.17 -9.09 -14.44
CA VAL A 505 -19.24 -10.22 -14.66
C VAL A 505 -19.68 -11.44 -13.86
N GLU A 506 -20.06 -11.28 -12.59
CA GLU A 506 -20.54 -12.37 -11.73
C GLU A 506 -21.80 -13.04 -12.32
N VAL A 507 -22.76 -12.23 -12.75
CA VAL A 507 -23.99 -12.73 -13.38
C VAL A 507 -23.69 -13.46 -14.70
N LYS A 508 -22.81 -12.93 -15.51
CA LYS A 508 -22.35 -13.59 -16.74
C LYS A 508 -21.70 -14.95 -16.47
N ASN A 509 -20.76 -15.00 -15.53
CA ASN A 509 -20.06 -16.23 -15.15
C ASN A 509 -21.04 -17.27 -14.59
N MET A 510 -22.01 -16.83 -13.78
CA MET A 510 -23.07 -17.71 -13.25
C MET A 510 -23.92 -18.30 -14.40
N ALA A 511 -24.33 -17.47 -15.36
CA ALA A 511 -25.09 -17.91 -16.52
C ALA A 511 -24.33 -18.94 -17.37
N GLU A 512 -23.06 -18.66 -17.67
CA GLU A 512 -22.19 -19.59 -18.44
C GLU A 512 -21.97 -20.91 -17.69
N ASN A 513 -21.79 -20.86 -16.37
CA ASN A 513 -21.67 -22.07 -15.55
C ASN A 513 -22.97 -22.86 -15.50
N THR A 514 -24.12 -22.19 -15.42
CA THR A 514 -25.45 -22.83 -15.45
C THR A 514 -25.68 -23.53 -16.79
N ILE A 515 -25.33 -22.88 -17.91
CA ILE A 515 -25.40 -23.52 -19.25
C ILE A 515 -24.53 -24.76 -19.26
N PHE A 516 -23.26 -24.65 -18.84
CA PHE A 516 -22.33 -25.78 -18.86
C PHE A 516 -22.81 -26.96 -18.01
N GLN A 517 -23.30 -26.71 -16.81
CA GLN A 517 -23.82 -27.76 -15.93
C GLN A 517 -25.04 -28.47 -16.51
N ILE A 518 -25.97 -27.71 -17.09
CA ILE A 518 -27.18 -28.27 -17.72
C ILE A 518 -26.83 -29.06 -18.99
N GLU A 519 -25.96 -28.55 -19.86
CA GLU A 519 -25.50 -29.30 -21.06
C GLU A 519 -24.78 -30.58 -20.66
N LYS A 520 -23.94 -30.54 -19.63
CA LYS A 520 -23.28 -31.75 -19.11
C LYS A 520 -24.28 -32.76 -18.60
N SER A 521 -25.26 -32.33 -17.79
CA SER A 521 -26.30 -33.23 -17.28
C SER A 521 -27.16 -33.83 -18.37
N MET A 522 -27.52 -33.06 -19.40
CA MET A 522 -28.27 -33.59 -20.57
C MET A 522 -27.44 -34.61 -21.37
N ASN A 523 -26.14 -34.39 -21.50
CA ASN A 523 -25.24 -35.34 -22.18
C ASN A 523 -25.08 -36.63 -21.39
N GLU A 524 -24.96 -36.55 -20.06
CA GLU A 524 -24.89 -37.75 -19.20
C GLU A 524 -26.15 -38.59 -19.20
N LEU A 525 -27.33 -37.98 -19.41
CA LEU A 525 -28.59 -38.68 -19.54
C LEU A 525 -28.79 -39.36 -20.92
N GLY A 526 -28.14 -38.85 -21.97
CA GLY A 526 -28.11 -39.44 -23.31
C GLY A 526 -29.50 -39.78 -23.82
N ASP A 527 -29.73 -41.11 -24.05
CA ASP A 527 -30.99 -41.64 -24.59
C ASP A 527 -32.15 -41.75 -23.57
N LYS A 528 -31.91 -41.41 -22.31
CA LYS A 528 -32.93 -41.45 -21.24
C LYS A 528 -33.90 -40.27 -21.30
N ILE A 529 -33.55 -39.22 -22.02
CA ILE A 529 -34.37 -38.02 -22.24
C ILE A 529 -34.74 -37.91 -23.72
N THR A 530 -36.01 -37.67 -24.00
CA THR A 530 -36.51 -37.57 -25.39
C THR A 530 -36.18 -36.22 -26.01
N ASP A 531 -36.20 -36.14 -27.35
CA ASP A 531 -35.99 -34.86 -28.03
C ASP A 531 -37.02 -33.81 -27.64
N SER A 532 -38.24 -34.23 -27.28
CA SER A 532 -39.28 -33.33 -26.76
C SER A 532 -38.96 -32.78 -25.37
N ASP A 533 -38.17 -33.50 -24.55
CA ASP A 533 -37.69 -32.97 -23.24
C ASP A 533 -36.51 -32.00 -23.45
N LYS A 534 -35.64 -32.27 -24.44
CA LYS A 534 -34.45 -31.45 -24.73
C LYS A 534 -34.79 -30.12 -25.42
N ALA A 535 -35.82 -30.06 -26.24
CA ALA A 535 -36.17 -28.89 -27.05
C ALA A 535 -36.35 -27.60 -26.21
N PRO A 536 -37.18 -27.55 -25.13
CA PRO A 536 -37.36 -26.34 -24.34
C PRO A 536 -36.07 -25.87 -23.63
N VAL A 537 -35.21 -26.82 -23.26
CA VAL A 537 -33.94 -26.52 -22.60
C VAL A 537 -32.94 -25.94 -23.60
N ASN A 538 -32.84 -26.53 -24.79
CA ASN A 538 -31.97 -26.03 -25.85
C ASN A 538 -32.37 -24.62 -26.32
N ASP A 539 -33.69 -24.35 -26.44
CA ASP A 539 -34.21 -23.02 -26.78
C ASP A 539 -33.84 -22.01 -25.70
N ALA A 540 -33.95 -22.37 -24.40
CA ALA A 540 -33.58 -21.53 -23.30
C ALA A 540 -32.05 -21.29 -23.24
N ILE A 541 -31.22 -22.30 -23.53
CA ILE A 541 -29.76 -22.16 -23.65
C ILE A 541 -29.40 -21.20 -24.79
N ALA A 542 -30.00 -21.35 -25.95
CA ALA A 542 -29.74 -20.48 -27.10
C ALA A 542 -30.07 -19.02 -26.78
N LYS A 543 -31.22 -18.79 -26.14
CA LYS A 543 -31.66 -17.48 -25.72
C LYS A 543 -30.71 -16.87 -24.67
N LEU A 544 -30.34 -17.64 -23.65
CA LEU A 544 -29.41 -17.15 -22.60
C LEU A 544 -28.02 -16.81 -23.19
N ARG A 545 -27.50 -17.59 -24.14
CA ARG A 545 -26.25 -17.27 -24.86
C ARG A 545 -26.34 -15.95 -25.62
N GLU A 546 -27.47 -15.70 -26.29
CA GLU A 546 -27.72 -14.42 -26.98
C GLU A 546 -27.72 -13.26 -25.97
N THR A 547 -28.44 -13.41 -24.86
CA THR A 547 -28.55 -12.40 -23.81
C THR A 547 -27.22 -12.13 -23.11
N VAL A 548 -26.42 -13.18 -22.87
CA VAL A 548 -25.05 -13.05 -22.29
C VAL A 548 -24.15 -12.24 -23.23
N ASN A 549 -24.24 -12.45 -24.54
CA ASN A 549 -23.49 -11.66 -25.52
C ASN A 549 -23.99 -10.21 -25.60
N GLY A 550 -25.28 -9.98 -25.34
CA GLY A 550 -25.89 -8.65 -25.30
C GLY A 550 -25.57 -7.81 -24.03
N GLY A 551 -25.04 -8.44 -22.98
CA GLY A 551 -24.53 -7.77 -21.77
C GLY A 551 -25.55 -7.15 -20.83
N ASN A 552 -26.84 -7.35 -21.03
CA ASN A 552 -27.88 -6.80 -20.12
C ASN A 552 -28.04 -7.71 -18.89
N VAL A 553 -27.60 -7.23 -17.73
CA VAL A 553 -27.56 -7.97 -16.45
C VAL A 553 -28.93 -8.51 -16.04
N ASP A 554 -29.98 -7.70 -16.11
CA ASP A 554 -31.33 -8.10 -15.70
C ASP A 554 -31.92 -9.16 -16.64
N ALA A 555 -31.66 -9.01 -17.94
CA ALA A 555 -32.08 -10.01 -18.93
C ALA A 555 -31.31 -11.33 -18.74
N ILE A 556 -30.01 -11.29 -18.43
CA ILE A 556 -29.22 -12.50 -18.16
C ILE A 556 -29.77 -13.22 -16.93
N LYS A 557 -30.09 -12.52 -15.84
CA LYS A 557 -30.69 -13.10 -14.64
C LYS A 557 -32.03 -13.77 -14.97
N ALA A 558 -32.89 -13.07 -15.69
CA ALA A 558 -34.21 -13.59 -16.07
C ALA A 558 -34.12 -14.84 -16.96
N ASP A 559 -33.22 -14.85 -17.96
CA ASP A 559 -33.05 -15.98 -18.85
C ASP A 559 -32.30 -17.15 -18.18
N THR A 560 -31.43 -16.88 -17.19
CA THR A 560 -30.83 -17.92 -16.34
C THR A 560 -31.91 -18.65 -15.52
N ASP A 561 -32.82 -17.90 -14.89
CA ASP A 561 -33.97 -18.47 -14.17
C ASP A 561 -34.90 -19.24 -15.09
N ALA A 562 -35.13 -18.76 -16.32
CA ALA A 562 -35.93 -19.45 -17.32
C ALA A 562 -35.30 -20.76 -17.74
N LEU A 563 -33.97 -20.79 -17.93
CA LEU A 563 -33.23 -22.02 -18.25
C LEU A 563 -33.30 -23.04 -17.10
N GLN A 564 -33.13 -22.61 -15.85
CA GLN A 564 -33.29 -23.51 -14.70
C GLN A 564 -34.70 -24.11 -14.62
N LYS A 565 -35.73 -23.30 -14.86
CA LYS A 565 -37.13 -23.76 -14.88
C LYS A 565 -37.40 -24.73 -16.01
N ALA A 566 -36.83 -24.51 -17.21
CA ALA A 566 -36.94 -25.41 -18.33
C ALA A 566 -36.26 -26.78 -18.07
N PHE A 567 -35.17 -26.78 -17.30
CA PHE A 567 -34.45 -27.99 -16.92
C PHE A 567 -35.09 -28.77 -15.77
N TYR A 568 -35.93 -28.14 -14.94
CA TYR A 568 -36.54 -28.75 -13.77
C TYR A 568 -37.26 -30.09 -14.03
N PRO A 569 -38.06 -30.26 -15.14
CA PRO A 569 -38.68 -31.55 -15.45
C PRO A 569 -37.68 -32.67 -15.72
N ILE A 570 -36.53 -32.34 -16.31
CA ILE A 570 -35.42 -33.28 -16.56
C ILE A 570 -34.76 -33.67 -15.25
N ALA A 571 -34.48 -32.71 -14.38
CA ALA A 571 -33.92 -32.92 -13.05
C ALA A 571 -34.82 -33.84 -12.19
N GLU A 572 -36.15 -33.66 -12.27
CA GLU A 572 -37.11 -34.54 -11.59
C GLU A 572 -37.05 -35.99 -12.11
N LYS A 573 -36.88 -36.19 -13.41
CA LYS A 573 -36.68 -37.53 -14.01
C LYS A 573 -35.39 -38.17 -13.47
N ILE A 574 -34.29 -37.44 -13.38
CA ILE A 574 -33.01 -37.92 -12.81
C ILE A 574 -33.22 -38.40 -11.37
N TYR A 575 -33.89 -37.57 -10.55
CA TYR A 575 -34.14 -37.91 -9.13
C TYR A 575 -34.97 -39.17 -8.97
N LYS A 576 -36.02 -39.33 -9.80
CA LYS A 576 -36.90 -40.52 -9.80
C LYS A 576 -36.14 -41.78 -10.25
N GLU A 577 -35.27 -41.70 -11.23
CA GLU A 577 -34.45 -42.84 -11.66
C GLU A 577 -33.39 -43.23 -10.63
N GLN A 578 -32.73 -42.27 -10.01
CA GLN A 578 -31.76 -42.56 -8.93
C GLN A 578 -32.44 -43.13 -7.69
N ALA A 579 -33.63 -42.64 -7.35
CA ALA A 579 -34.45 -43.21 -6.27
C ALA A 579 -34.91 -44.65 -6.60
N ALA A 580 -35.24 -44.95 -7.86
CA ALA A 580 -35.61 -46.30 -8.30
C ALA A 580 -34.43 -47.26 -8.32
N GLN A 581 -33.20 -46.80 -8.62
CA GLN A 581 -31.97 -47.60 -8.57
C GLN A 581 -31.49 -47.85 -7.13
N ASN A 582 -31.71 -46.88 -6.20
CA ASN A 582 -31.37 -47.03 -4.79
C ASN A 582 -32.50 -47.72 -3.98
N GLY A 583 -33.72 -47.85 -4.54
CA GLY A 583 -34.90 -48.45 -3.87
C GLY A 583 -35.04 -49.94 -4.00
N ALA A 584 -34.09 -50.65 -4.69
CA ALA A 584 -34.10 -52.10 -4.82
C ALA A 584 -33.41 -52.86 -3.69
N GLY A 585 -33.16 -52.21 -2.57
CA GLY A 585 -32.47 -52.83 -1.42
C GLY A 585 -32.75 -52.17 -0.08
N ALA A 586 -33.99 -52.09 0.38
CA ALA A 586 -34.37 -52.10 1.82
C ALA A 586 -35.89 -51.95 1.99
N GLU A 587 -36.56 -53.01 2.31
CA GLU A 587 -37.87 -52.95 3.02
C GLU A 587 -37.60 -52.54 4.48
N GLY A 588 -38.35 -51.56 4.96
CA GLY A 588 -38.60 -51.43 6.40
C GLY A 588 -38.49 -50.02 6.98
N GLY A 589 -39.65 -49.39 7.27
CA GLY A 589 -39.77 -48.51 8.44
C GLY A 589 -40.14 -47.02 8.23
N SER A 590 -41.43 -46.79 8.17
CA SER A 590 -42.25 -45.68 8.78
C SER A 590 -41.79 -44.22 8.86
N GLN A 591 -42.64 -43.38 8.26
CA GLN A 591 -43.24 -42.10 8.69
C GLN A 591 -42.40 -41.07 9.43
N GLY A 592 -42.39 -39.86 8.85
CA GLY A 592 -42.13 -38.58 9.55
C GLY A 592 -42.09 -37.44 8.54
N ALA A 593 -43.21 -36.68 8.43
CA ALA A 593 -43.25 -35.41 7.70
C ALA A 593 -42.47 -34.36 8.46
N ASP A 594 -41.59 -33.64 7.77
CA ASP A 594 -41.49 -32.19 7.87
C ASP A 594 -40.43 -31.69 6.83
N GLY A 595 -40.84 -30.67 6.10
CA GLY A 595 -40.04 -30.07 5.06
C GLY A 595 -38.93 -29.19 5.64
N ASN A 596 -37.71 -29.47 5.23
CA ASN A 596 -36.62 -28.49 5.25
C ASN A 596 -35.68 -28.76 4.06
N TYR A 597 -35.50 -27.75 3.27
CA TYR A 597 -34.51 -27.68 2.20
C TYR A 597 -33.11 -27.76 2.80
N TYR A 598 -32.30 -28.72 2.38
CA TYR A 598 -30.87 -28.75 2.68
C TYR A 598 -30.08 -28.31 1.47
N ASP A 599 -29.32 -27.24 1.68
CA ASP A 599 -28.23 -26.76 0.88
C ASP A 599 -27.11 -27.81 0.84
N ALA A 600 -26.65 -28.19 -0.34
CA ALA A 600 -25.58 -29.18 -0.49
C ALA A 600 -24.22 -28.51 -0.24
N GLY A 601 -23.80 -28.48 1.02
CA GLY A 601 -22.43 -28.13 1.41
C GLY A 601 -21.44 -29.21 0.97
N PHE A 602 -20.41 -28.83 0.23
CA PHE A 602 -19.24 -29.65 -0.04
C PHE A 602 -18.39 -29.73 1.24
N GLU A 603 -18.27 -30.91 1.85
CA GLU A 603 -17.22 -31.22 2.81
C GLU A 603 -15.94 -31.57 2.06
N ASP A 604 -14.89 -30.79 2.28
CA ASP A 604 -13.53 -31.08 1.86
C ASP A 604 -12.88 -32.02 2.89
N LYS A 605 -12.63 -33.26 2.48
CA LYS A 605 -11.85 -34.22 3.27
C LYS A 605 -10.41 -34.22 2.78
N THR A 606 -9.57 -33.44 3.44
CA THR A 606 -8.11 -33.69 3.46
C THR A 606 -7.64 -33.80 4.89
N ASN A 607 -7.56 -35.05 5.38
CA ASN A 607 -6.67 -35.46 6.44
C ASN A 607 -5.55 -36.29 5.82
N GLY A 608 -4.30 -35.90 6.08
CA GLY A 608 -3.07 -36.59 5.72
C GLY A 608 -1.88 -35.68 5.96
#